data_6bc2b2c73341e3ba9aa9f4717c83af40
#
_entry.id   6bc2b2c73341e3ba9aa9f4717c83af40
#
_cell.length_a   1.000
_cell.length_b   1.000
_cell.length_c   1.000
_cell.angle_alpha   90.00
_cell.angle_beta   90.00
_cell.angle_gamma   90.00
#
_symmetry.space_group_name_H-M   'P 1'
#
loop_
_entity.id
_entity.type
_entity.pdbx_description
1 polymer ?
#
loop_
_entity_poly.entity_id
_entity_poly.type
_entity_poly.pdbx_seq_one_letter_code
_entity_poly.pdbx_strand_id
1 'polypeptide(L)'
;LAAQTPSGAGLSPVISRRERSLCNGISPWLSPVAMVVTIDLALQGYFSELKVLDRENLPRDGAVLLAPTHRARWDALMLPWGAGRRVTGRDCRFMVTADEMKGLQGWFLHRLGCFPVNQGRPTLASLRFSVELLACGQQLVVFPEGRIRREDGPIRLHQGLARLALLAASQGVEVPVVPVGIAYGHADPRPGDRAALCFGRPLRAEGQGRQAALDFSAELAAAMESAEQAARAEVGRPIGSP
;
A
#
# COMPACT_ATOMS: atom_id res chain seq x y z
N LEU A 1 24.88 18.33 38.71
CA LEU A 1 23.73 18.52 37.82
C LEU A 1 23.43 17.16 37.17
N ALA A 2 22.44 16.44 37.73
CA ALA A 2 22.03 15.13 37.22
C ALA A 2 20.99 15.37 36.08
N ALA A 3 21.30 14.87 34.89
CA ALA A 3 20.38 14.84 33.77
C ALA A 3 19.25 13.82 34.06
N GLN A 4 18.03 14.31 34.17
CA GLN A 4 16.84 13.47 34.25
C GLN A 4 16.55 12.89 32.88
N THR A 5 16.66 11.56 32.77
CA THR A 5 16.11 10.78 31.65
C THR A 5 14.58 10.90 31.70
N PRO A 6 13.89 11.17 30.56
CA PRO A 6 12.44 11.14 30.53
C PRO A 6 11.95 9.72 30.77
N SER A 7 11.20 9.56 31.84
CA SER A 7 10.45 8.36 32.22
C SER A 7 9.53 7.96 31.06
N GLY A 8 9.74 6.77 30.50
CA GLY A 8 8.86 6.19 29.51
C GLY A 8 7.43 6.08 30.06
N ALA A 9 6.52 6.80 29.43
CA ALA A 9 5.10 6.70 29.70
C ALA A 9 4.67 5.23 29.45
N GLY A 10 4.40 4.52 30.53
CA GLY A 10 3.91 3.16 30.46
C GLY A 10 2.60 3.09 29.70
N LEU A 11 2.65 2.53 28.50
CA LEU A 11 1.48 2.23 27.69
C LEU A 11 0.52 1.37 28.51
N SER A 12 -0.76 1.74 28.53
CA SER A 12 -1.79 1.03 29.28
C SER A 12 -1.84 -0.45 28.82
N PRO A 13 -2.05 -1.43 29.74
CA PRO A 13 -2.09 -2.84 29.38
C PRO A 13 -3.14 -3.22 28.32
N VAL A 14 -4.12 -2.40 28.11
CA VAL A 14 -5.13 -2.52 27.04
C VAL A 14 -4.51 -2.17 25.67
N ILE A 15 -3.69 -1.12 25.60
CA ILE A 15 -2.98 -0.70 24.39
C ILE A 15 -1.98 -1.78 23.99
N SER A 16 -1.22 -2.33 24.94
CA SER A 16 -0.23 -3.38 24.64
C SER A 16 -0.83 -4.70 24.17
N ARG A 17 -2.06 -5.05 24.58
CA ARG A 17 -2.81 -6.19 24.02
C ARG A 17 -3.27 -5.92 22.61
N ARG A 18 -3.74 -4.69 22.34
CA ARG A 18 -4.20 -4.26 21.01
C ARG A 18 -3.03 -4.14 20.04
N GLU A 19 -1.91 -3.59 20.45
CA GLU A 19 -0.67 -3.54 19.67
C GLU A 19 -0.19 -4.95 19.32
N ARG A 20 -0.19 -5.88 20.25
CA ARG A 20 0.12 -7.28 19.97
C ARG A 20 -0.87 -7.92 18.99
N SER A 21 -2.15 -7.62 19.08
CA SER A 21 -3.16 -8.08 18.14
C SER A 21 -2.95 -7.47 16.74
N LEU A 22 -2.57 -6.20 16.66
CA LEU A 22 -2.25 -5.49 15.43
C LEU A 22 -0.98 -6.05 14.76
N CYS A 23 0.06 -6.30 15.55
CA CYS A 23 1.32 -6.86 15.04
C CYS A 23 1.23 -8.37 14.76
N ASN A 24 0.44 -9.12 15.53
CA ASN A 24 0.32 -10.58 15.44
C ASN A 24 -0.80 -11.07 14.48
N GLY A 25 -1.49 -10.18 13.77
CA GLY A 25 -2.51 -10.59 12.79
C GLY A 25 -1.94 -11.37 11.60
N ILE A 26 -0.62 -11.26 11.36
CA ILE A 26 0.08 -11.98 10.30
C ILE A 26 0.65 -13.28 10.86
N SER A 27 0.29 -14.40 10.24
CA SER A 27 0.79 -15.70 10.66
C SER A 27 2.30 -15.83 10.40
N PRO A 28 3.14 -16.07 11.41
CA PRO A 28 4.60 -16.09 11.28
C PRO A 28 5.12 -17.23 10.41
N TRP A 29 4.38 -18.32 10.25
CA TRP A 29 4.77 -19.47 9.43
C TRP A 29 4.02 -19.51 8.09
N LEU A 30 2.77 -19.04 8.03
CA LEU A 30 1.98 -19.00 6.78
C LEU A 30 2.50 -17.92 5.82
N SER A 31 2.88 -16.75 6.34
CA SER A 31 3.37 -15.65 5.51
C SER A 31 4.61 -16.01 4.70
N PRO A 32 5.68 -16.64 5.26
CA PRO A 32 6.83 -17.07 4.46
C PRO A 32 6.47 -18.10 3.39
N VAL A 33 5.61 -19.08 3.72
CA VAL A 33 5.16 -20.09 2.75
C VAL A 33 4.35 -19.45 1.63
N ALA A 34 3.41 -18.56 1.98
CA ALA A 34 2.63 -17.80 1.01
C ALA A 34 3.54 -16.98 0.09
N MET A 35 4.58 -16.33 0.62
CA MET A 35 5.55 -15.58 -0.18
C MET A 35 6.29 -16.46 -1.18
N VAL A 36 6.74 -17.64 -0.78
CA VAL A 36 7.40 -18.59 -1.69
C VAL A 36 6.43 -18.99 -2.81
N VAL A 37 5.22 -19.40 -2.47
CA VAL A 37 4.25 -19.86 -3.47
C VAL A 37 3.79 -18.72 -4.39
N THR A 38 3.49 -17.55 -3.84
CA THR A 38 2.89 -16.45 -4.62
C THR A 38 3.93 -15.59 -5.33
N ILE A 39 5.07 -15.33 -4.70
CA ILE A 39 6.10 -14.44 -5.26
C ILE A 39 7.13 -15.25 -6.03
N ASP A 40 7.74 -16.27 -5.41
CA ASP A 40 8.86 -16.98 -6.04
C ASP A 40 8.40 -17.95 -7.13
N LEU A 41 7.24 -18.59 -6.97
CA LEU A 41 6.73 -19.54 -7.96
C LEU A 41 5.72 -18.89 -8.91
N ALA A 42 4.65 -18.30 -8.40
CA ALA A 42 3.58 -17.80 -9.26
C ALA A 42 3.98 -16.50 -9.99
N LEU A 43 4.47 -15.48 -9.29
CA LEU A 43 4.81 -14.20 -9.89
C LEU A 43 6.02 -14.31 -10.83
N GLN A 44 7.11 -14.90 -10.36
CA GLN A 44 8.34 -15.05 -11.15
C GLN A 44 8.20 -16.12 -12.26
N GLY A 45 7.33 -17.10 -12.07
CA GLY A 45 7.02 -18.08 -13.13
C GLY A 45 6.08 -17.56 -14.20
N TYR A 46 5.29 -16.53 -13.90
CA TYR A 46 4.34 -15.95 -14.85
C TYR A 46 4.96 -14.86 -15.71
N PHE A 47 5.80 -13.99 -15.15
CA PHE A 47 6.44 -12.90 -15.87
C PHE A 47 7.88 -13.24 -16.26
N SER A 48 8.24 -12.89 -17.52
CA SER A 48 9.61 -13.10 -18.02
C SER A 48 10.62 -12.12 -17.42
N GLU A 49 10.16 -10.93 -17.04
CA GLU A 49 10.99 -9.89 -16.46
C GLU A 49 10.18 -9.07 -15.46
N LEU A 50 10.76 -8.86 -14.28
CA LEU A 50 10.19 -8.05 -13.21
C LEU A 50 11.19 -6.94 -12.85
N LYS A 51 10.75 -5.68 -12.92
CA LYS A 51 11.60 -4.53 -12.58
C LYS A 51 11.02 -3.63 -11.51
N VAL A 52 11.91 -3.04 -10.72
CA VAL A 52 11.58 -2.01 -9.72
C VAL A 52 12.44 -0.79 -10.01
N LEU A 53 11.76 0.35 -10.22
CA LEU A 53 12.35 1.66 -10.46
C LEU A 53 12.25 2.51 -9.19
N ASP A 54 13.24 3.38 -8.98
CA ASP A 54 13.28 4.41 -7.95
C ASP A 54 12.99 3.86 -6.53
N ARG A 55 13.53 2.68 -6.21
CA ARG A 55 13.32 1.98 -4.93
C ARG A 55 13.81 2.79 -3.73
N GLU A 56 14.73 3.72 -3.92
CA GLU A 56 15.22 4.65 -2.92
C GLU A 56 14.12 5.59 -2.38
N ASN A 57 13.05 5.82 -3.13
CA ASN A 57 11.89 6.58 -2.69
C ASN A 57 11.02 5.82 -1.67
N LEU A 58 11.27 4.53 -1.46
CA LEU A 58 10.53 3.72 -0.50
C LEU A 58 11.17 3.83 0.89
N PRO A 59 10.51 4.48 1.88
CA PRO A 59 11.02 4.56 3.25
C PRO A 59 11.18 3.15 3.85
N ARG A 60 12.35 2.88 4.42
CA ARG A 60 12.64 1.57 5.03
C ARG A 60 12.14 1.44 6.45
N ASP A 61 11.99 2.57 7.13
CA ASP A 61 11.59 2.62 8.54
C ASP A 61 10.33 3.47 8.71
N GLY A 62 9.65 3.28 9.85
CA GLY A 62 8.46 4.04 10.22
C GLY A 62 7.21 3.68 9.42
N ALA A 63 6.16 4.46 9.59
CA ALA A 63 4.89 4.30 8.89
C ALA A 63 5.04 4.62 7.40
N VAL A 64 4.37 3.87 6.54
CA VAL A 64 4.30 4.14 5.10
C VAL A 64 2.90 3.83 4.58
N LEU A 65 2.38 4.71 3.75
CA LEU A 65 1.15 4.49 3.02
C LEU A 65 1.46 4.38 1.52
N LEU A 66 1.37 3.18 0.97
CA LEU A 66 1.58 2.95 -0.47
C LEU A 66 0.27 3.22 -1.22
N ALA A 67 0.36 4.04 -2.25
CA ALA A 67 -0.74 4.42 -3.13
C ALA A 67 -0.48 3.89 -4.56
N PRO A 68 -0.71 2.61 -4.82
CA PRO A 68 -0.45 2.04 -6.14
C PRO A 68 -1.58 2.30 -7.13
N THR A 69 -1.23 2.39 -8.42
CA THR A 69 -2.18 2.23 -9.52
C THR A 69 -2.72 0.80 -9.52
N HIS A 70 -3.97 0.62 -9.93
CA HIS A 70 -4.62 -0.70 -9.92
C HIS A 70 -4.89 -1.18 -11.35
N ARG A 71 -3.99 -1.99 -11.89
CA ARG A 71 -4.00 -2.43 -13.30
C ARG A 71 -4.47 -3.87 -13.47
N ALA A 72 -4.14 -4.75 -12.52
CA ALA A 72 -4.46 -6.17 -12.58
C ALA A 72 -4.53 -6.81 -11.18
N ARG A 73 -5.04 -8.03 -11.10
CA ARG A 73 -4.99 -8.81 -9.84
C ARG A 73 -3.55 -9.13 -9.39
N TRP A 74 -2.60 -9.12 -10.32
CA TRP A 74 -1.18 -9.32 -10.05
C TRP A 74 -0.56 -8.21 -9.19
N ASP A 75 -1.18 -7.01 -9.16
CA ASP A 75 -0.71 -5.88 -8.35
C ASP A 75 -0.56 -6.24 -6.87
N ALA A 76 -1.47 -7.10 -6.35
CA ALA A 76 -1.42 -7.58 -4.98
C ALA A 76 -0.19 -8.46 -4.68
N LEU A 77 0.46 -9.04 -5.68
CA LEU A 77 1.70 -9.80 -5.55
C LEU A 77 2.93 -8.96 -5.90
N MET A 78 2.80 -8.06 -6.86
CA MET A 78 3.86 -7.12 -7.24
C MET A 78 4.32 -6.26 -6.05
N LEU A 79 3.37 -5.78 -5.23
CA LEU A 79 3.68 -4.91 -4.10
C LEU A 79 4.47 -5.63 -2.98
N PRO A 80 4.08 -6.82 -2.47
CA PRO A 80 4.91 -7.56 -1.52
C PRO A 80 6.28 -7.96 -2.08
N TRP A 81 6.37 -8.19 -3.40
CA TRP A 81 7.65 -8.45 -4.06
C TRP A 81 8.55 -7.21 -4.06
N GLY A 82 8.02 -6.02 -4.44
CA GLY A 82 8.79 -4.78 -4.58
C GLY A 82 9.02 -4.01 -3.28
N ALA A 83 8.11 -4.14 -2.29
CA ALA A 83 8.08 -3.33 -1.07
C ALA A 83 7.85 -4.14 0.22
N GLY A 84 7.68 -5.46 0.14
CA GLY A 84 7.33 -6.27 1.30
C GLY A 84 8.52 -6.61 2.21
N ARG A 85 8.32 -7.61 3.07
CA ARG A 85 9.24 -8.01 4.16
C ARG A 85 10.68 -8.24 3.71
N ARG A 86 10.91 -8.80 2.53
CA ARG A 86 12.26 -9.04 2.00
C ARG A 86 13.00 -7.77 1.61
N VAL A 87 12.27 -6.66 1.42
CA VAL A 87 12.82 -5.36 0.97
C VAL A 87 12.90 -4.37 2.12
N THR A 88 11.82 -4.25 2.92
CA THR A 88 11.68 -3.24 3.98
C THR A 88 11.64 -3.82 5.38
N GLY A 89 11.68 -5.14 5.54
CA GLY A 89 11.43 -5.80 6.83
C GLY A 89 9.96 -5.81 7.27
N ARG A 90 9.06 -5.14 6.53
CA ARG A 90 7.64 -4.99 6.84
C ARG A 90 6.76 -5.72 5.84
N ASP A 91 5.65 -6.26 6.31
CA ASP A 91 4.63 -6.80 5.41
C ASP A 91 3.76 -5.70 4.81
N CYS A 92 3.30 -5.90 3.59
CA CYS A 92 2.30 -5.06 2.97
C CYS A 92 0.92 -5.41 3.54
N ARG A 93 0.31 -4.49 4.27
CA ARG A 93 -1.05 -4.65 4.81
C ARG A 93 -2.06 -4.00 3.87
N PHE A 94 -2.88 -4.82 3.24
CA PHE A 94 -3.84 -4.35 2.26
C PHE A 94 -5.18 -4.01 2.90
N MET A 95 -5.71 -2.85 2.53
CA MET A 95 -7.12 -2.52 2.72
C MET A 95 -7.91 -3.13 1.56
N VAL A 96 -8.74 -4.13 1.86
CA VAL A 96 -9.54 -4.83 0.86
C VAL A 96 -11.04 -4.65 1.12
N THR A 97 -11.87 -4.85 0.10
CA THR A 97 -13.33 -4.79 0.30
C THR A 97 -13.81 -5.88 1.24
N ALA A 98 -14.84 -5.59 2.03
CA ALA A 98 -15.41 -6.54 2.98
C ALA A 98 -15.89 -7.84 2.29
N ASP A 99 -16.26 -7.77 1.00
CA ASP A 99 -16.70 -8.93 0.24
C ASP A 99 -15.57 -9.91 -0.08
N GLU A 100 -14.34 -9.42 -0.27
CA GLU A 100 -13.15 -10.25 -0.47
C GLU A 100 -12.72 -10.99 0.82
N MET A 101 -13.18 -10.53 1.99
CA MET A 101 -12.84 -11.10 3.29
C MET A 101 -13.78 -12.22 3.76
N LYS A 102 -14.50 -12.87 2.83
CA LYS A 102 -15.44 -13.95 3.13
C LYS A 102 -14.83 -15.34 2.92
N GLY A 103 -15.31 -16.32 3.69
CA GLY A 103 -14.97 -17.73 3.54
C GLY A 103 -13.48 -18.02 3.71
N LEU A 104 -13.00 -19.03 2.98
CA LEU A 104 -11.60 -19.49 3.04
C LEU A 104 -10.62 -18.42 2.52
N GLN A 105 -11.01 -17.67 1.49
CA GLN A 105 -10.22 -16.54 0.97
C GLN A 105 -10.02 -15.47 2.04
N GLY A 106 -11.09 -15.06 2.72
CA GLY A 106 -11.01 -14.08 3.80
C GLY A 106 -10.15 -14.56 4.97
N TRP A 107 -10.27 -15.83 5.34
CA TRP A 107 -9.42 -16.45 6.35
C TRP A 107 -7.92 -16.36 5.98
N PHE A 108 -7.58 -16.62 4.71
CA PHE A 108 -6.22 -16.55 4.20
C PHE A 108 -5.71 -15.11 4.16
N LEU A 109 -6.49 -14.19 3.56
CA LEU A 109 -6.15 -12.77 3.46
C LEU A 109 -5.91 -12.13 4.83
N HIS A 110 -6.78 -12.44 5.81
CA HIS A 110 -6.61 -11.95 7.18
C HIS A 110 -5.27 -12.36 7.80
N ARG A 111 -4.83 -13.62 7.56
CA ARG A 111 -3.53 -14.11 8.05
C ARG A 111 -2.32 -13.56 7.31
N LEU A 112 -2.52 -12.98 6.16
CA LEU A 112 -1.52 -12.22 5.41
C LEU A 112 -1.53 -10.72 5.73
N GLY A 113 -2.34 -10.30 6.73
CA GLY A 113 -2.38 -8.92 7.18
C GLY A 113 -3.37 -8.01 6.45
N CYS A 114 -4.20 -8.56 5.57
CA CYS A 114 -5.29 -7.82 4.95
C CYS A 114 -6.41 -7.56 5.96
N PHE A 115 -7.10 -6.43 5.82
CA PHE A 115 -8.25 -6.09 6.65
C PHE A 115 -9.37 -5.45 5.84
N PRO A 116 -10.65 -5.67 6.25
CA PRO A 116 -11.79 -5.23 5.48
C PRO A 116 -12.05 -3.74 5.61
N VAL A 117 -12.43 -3.11 4.50
CA VAL A 117 -12.96 -1.76 4.47
C VAL A 117 -14.18 -1.69 3.56
N ASN A 118 -15.13 -0.84 3.91
CA ASN A 118 -16.20 -0.49 3.00
C ASN A 118 -15.73 0.66 2.10
N GLN A 119 -15.45 0.37 0.84
CA GLN A 119 -14.91 1.36 -0.11
C GLN A 119 -15.84 2.55 -0.34
N GLY A 120 -17.16 2.32 -0.38
CA GLY A 120 -18.15 3.38 -0.59
C GLY A 120 -18.27 4.35 0.58
N ARG A 121 -18.16 3.84 1.80
CA ARG A 121 -18.21 4.61 3.06
C ARG A 121 -17.29 3.96 4.10
N PRO A 122 -16.00 4.28 4.13
CA PRO A 122 -15.11 3.81 5.18
C PRO A 122 -15.69 4.17 6.55
N THR A 123 -15.83 3.18 7.43
CA THR A 123 -16.29 3.45 8.80
C THR A 123 -15.21 4.16 9.59
N LEU A 124 -15.61 4.96 10.58
CA LEU A 124 -14.65 5.58 11.50
C LEU A 124 -13.78 4.53 12.22
N ALA A 125 -14.33 3.34 12.46
CA ALA A 125 -13.59 2.23 13.06
C ALA A 125 -12.45 1.73 12.15
N SER A 126 -12.70 1.56 10.85
CA SER A 126 -11.66 1.14 9.90
C SER A 126 -10.59 2.20 9.69
N LEU A 127 -10.97 3.47 9.66
CA LEU A 127 -10.00 4.57 9.57
C LEU A 127 -9.13 4.66 10.85
N ARG A 128 -9.73 4.56 12.04
CA ARG A 128 -8.97 4.55 13.30
C ARG A 128 -8.02 3.37 13.37
N PHE A 129 -8.48 2.18 13.00
CA PHE A 129 -7.62 0.99 12.94
C PHE A 129 -6.43 1.20 11.98
N SER A 130 -6.66 1.82 10.82
CA SER A 130 -5.59 2.15 9.88
C SER A 130 -4.57 3.12 10.47
N VAL A 131 -5.02 4.16 11.19
CA VAL A 131 -4.12 5.10 11.87
C VAL A 131 -3.34 4.41 12.99
N GLU A 132 -3.97 3.51 13.75
CA GLU A 132 -3.28 2.71 14.78
C GLU A 132 -2.18 1.83 14.16
N LEU A 133 -2.45 1.17 13.02
CA LEU A 133 -1.43 0.42 12.28
C LEU A 133 -0.25 1.31 11.84
N LEU A 134 -0.55 2.49 11.31
CA LEU A 134 0.46 3.46 10.91
C LEU A 134 1.26 3.96 12.12
N ALA A 135 0.59 4.27 13.25
CA ALA A 135 1.27 4.66 14.49
C ALA A 135 2.23 3.57 15.02
N CYS A 136 1.95 2.29 14.72
CA CYS A 136 2.86 1.17 15.01
C CYS A 136 3.95 0.97 13.93
N GLY A 137 4.18 1.93 13.04
CA GLY A 137 5.20 1.86 12.00
C GLY A 137 4.90 0.85 10.89
N GLN A 138 3.63 0.44 10.73
CA GLN A 138 3.24 -0.54 9.70
C GLN A 138 3.17 0.10 8.31
N GLN A 139 3.31 -0.74 7.29
CA GLN A 139 3.19 -0.38 5.88
C GLN A 139 1.81 -0.77 5.36
N LEU A 140 0.99 0.24 5.02
CA LEU A 140 -0.33 0.03 4.47
C LEU A 140 -0.34 0.21 2.95
N VAL A 141 -1.17 -0.58 2.28
CA VAL A 141 -1.44 -0.48 0.85
C VAL A 141 -2.90 -0.15 0.65
N VAL A 142 -3.15 0.95 -0.04
CA VAL A 142 -4.50 1.39 -0.39
C VAL A 142 -4.53 1.69 -1.88
N PHE A 143 -5.38 1.01 -2.62
CA PHE A 143 -5.64 1.31 -4.02
C PHE A 143 -6.65 2.47 -4.12
N PRO A 144 -6.20 3.71 -4.35
CA PRO A 144 -7.08 4.87 -4.24
C PRO A 144 -8.07 4.98 -5.42
N GLU A 145 -7.84 4.26 -6.51
CA GLU A 145 -8.76 4.14 -7.64
C GLU A 145 -10.01 3.30 -7.29
N GLY A 146 -9.94 2.44 -6.27
CA GLY A 146 -11.04 1.60 -5.79
C GLY A 146 -11.46 0.47 -6.75
N ARG A 147 -10.88 0.37 -7.93
CA ARG A 147 -11.15 -0.66 -8.94
C ARG A 147 -9.95 -0.87 -9.85
N ILE A 148 -9.88 -2.03 -10.47
CA ILE A 148 -8.92 -2.30 -11.55
C ILE A 148 -9.27 -1.41 -12.75
N ARG A 149 -8.32 -0.58 -13.17
CA ARG A 149 -8.43 0.29 -14.33
C ARG A 149 -7.77 -0.36 -15.54
N ARG A 150 -8.56 -0.87 -16.46
CA ARG A 150 -8.09 -1.51 -17.69
C ARG A 150 -7.85 -0.51 -18.83
N GLU A 151 -8.55 0.61 -18.78
CA GLU A 151 -8.48 1.66 -19.79
C GLU A 151 -7.30 2.60 -19.53
N ASP A 152 -6.73 3.12 -20.59
CA ASP A 152 -5.74 4.17 -20.52
C ASP A 152 -6.46 5.53 -20.48
N GLY A 153 -6.33 6.22 -19.38
CA GLY A 153 -7.01 7.50 -19.14
C GLY A 153 -6.54 8.11 -17.82
N PRO A 154 -7.00 9.32 -17.49
CA PRO A 154 -6.61 10.02 -16.28
C PRO A 154 -6.98 9.22 -15.03
N ILE A 155 -6.10 9.23 -14.05
CA ILE A 155 -6.33 8.57 -12.77
C ILE A 155 -7.37 9.35 -11.97
N ARG A 156 -8.42 8.65 -11.54
CA ARG A 156 -9.45 9.22 -10.65
C ARG A 156 -9.38 8.57 -9.29
N LEU A 157 -9.11 9.36 -8.27
CA LEU A 157 -8.95 8.87 -6.91
C LEU A 157 -10.20 9.12 -6.08
N HIS A 158 -10.54 8.11 -5.26
CA HIS A 158 -11.43 8.30 -4.13
C HIS A 158 -10.70 9.02 -2.99
N GLN A 159 -11.35 9.94 -2.31
CA GLN A 159 -10.76 10.74 -1.22
C GLN A 159 -10.40 9.93 0.05
N GLY A 160 -10.66 8.61 0.07
CA GLY A 160 -10.45 7.77 1.25
C GLY A 160 -9.00 7.78 1.73
N LEU A 161 -8.04 7.65 0.81
CA LEU A 161 -6.62 7.67 1.13
C LEU A 161 -6.17 9.05 1.65
N ALA A 162 -6.57 10.13 0.96
CA ALA A 162 -6.24 11.49 1.39
C ALA A 162 -6.78 11.79 2.78
N ARG A 163 -8.03 11.41 3.07
CA ARG A 163 -8.63 11.55 4.40
C ARG A 163 -7.91 10.74 5.46
N LEU A 164 -7.46 9.53 5.13
CA LEU A 164 -6.65 8.70 6.04
C LEU A 164 -5.32 9.38 6.36
N ALA A 165 -4.61 9.88 5.36
CA ALA A 165 -3.34 10.56 5.53
C ALA A 165 -3.48 11.83 6.39
N LEU A 166 -4.49 12.67 6.09
CA LEU A 166 -4.81 13.87 6.89
C LEU A 166 -5.22 13.52 8.33
N LEU A 167 -5.99 12.45 8.52
CA LEU A 167 -6.38 11.98 9.86
C LEU A 167 -5.16 11.52 10.65
N ALA A 168 -4.25 10.77 10.04
CA ALA A 168 -2.99 10.36 10.67
C ALA A 168 -2.15 11.58 11.08
N ALA A 169 -1.96 12.54 10.17
CA ALA A 169 -1.25 13.78 10.43
C ALA A 169 -1.88 14.59 11.58
N SER A 170 -3.23 14.68 11.63
CA SER A 170 -3.94 15.37 12.74
C SER A 170 -3.76 14.71 14.10
N GLN A 171 -3.37 13.44 14.14
CA GLN A 171 -3.06 12.68 15.35
C GLN A 171 -1.55 12.63 15.66
N GLY A 172 -0.74 13.41 14.96
CA GLY A 172 0.72 13.45 15.13
C GLY A 172 1.47 12.24 14.57
N VAL A 173 0.82 11.44 13.71
CA VAL A 173 1.45 10.33 13.03
C VAL A 173 1.96 10.80 11.68
N GLU A 174 3.28 10.96 11.56
CA GLU A 174 3.91 11.28 10.26
C GLU A 174 3.87 10.08 9.33
N VAL A 175 3.17 10.22 8.21
CA VAL A 175 3.01 9.15 7.22
C VAL A 175 3.37 9.66 5.84
N PRO A 176 4.54 9.29 5.31
CA PRO A 176 4.84 9.48 3.89
C PRO A 176 3.89 8.63 3.06
N VAL A 177 3.25 9.25 2.07
CA VAL A 177 2.42 8.60 1.05
C VAL A 177 3.28 8.42 -0.19
N VAL A 178 3.56 7.17 -0.54
CA VAL A 178 4.38 6.83 -1.70
C VAL A 178 3.47 6.47 -2.87
N PRO A 179 3.42 7.28 -3.94
CA PRO A 179 2.74 6.91 -5.16
C PRO A 179 3.49 5.76 -5.82
N VAL A 180 2.77 4.74 -6.30
CA VAL A 180 3.38 3.59 -6.96
C VAL A 180 2.74 3.35 -8.31
N GLY A 181 3.53 3.47 -9.37
CA GLY A 181 3.13 3.10 -10.72
C GLY A 181 3.33 1.61 -10.96
N ILE A 182 2.31 0.93 -11.47
CA ILE A 182 2.39 -0.48 -11.87
C ILE A 182 2.05 -0.59 -13.35
N ALA A 183 2.89 -1.31 -14.10
CA ALA A 183 2.66 -1.54 -15.52
C ALA A 183 3.03 -2.96 -15.93
N TYR A 184 2.37 -3.40 -17.00
CA TYR A 184 2.57 -4.70 -17.64
C TYR A 184 2.74 -4.50 -19.15
N GLY A 185 3.42 -5.42 -19.82
CA GLY A 185 3.64 -5.38 -21.26
C GLY A 185 2.34 -5.35 -22.08
N HIS A 186 1.27 -5.94 -21.55
CA HIS A 186 -0.08 -5.85 -22.12
C HIS A 186 -1.07 -5.25 -21.10
N ALA A 187 -2.19 -4.71 -21.58
CA ALA A 187 -3.23 -4.17 -20.71
C ALA A 187 -3.83 -5.24 -19.77
N ASP A 188 -4.07 -6.44 -20.33
CA ASP A 188 -4.34 -7.66 -19.58
C ASP A 188 -3.06 -8.51 -19.56
N PRO A 189 -2.39 -8.67 -18.40
CA PRO A 189 -1.13 -9.41 -18.31
C PRO A 189 -1.24 -10.85 -18.78
N ARG A 190 -0.23 -11.29 -19.53
CA ARG A 190 -0.14 -12.64 -20.13
C ARG A 190 1.09 -13.38 -19.60
N PRO A 191 1.10 -14.74 -19.63
CA PRO A 191 2.30 -15.51 -19.33
C PRO A 191 3.47 -15.07 -20.22
N GLY A 192 4.62 -14.84 -19.62
CA GLY A 192 5.82 -14.36 -20.30
C GLY A 192 5.89 -12.83 -20.49
N ASP A 193 4.91 -12.07 -20.00
CA ASP A 193 4.96 -10.61 -20.03
C ASP A 193 6.10 -10.04 -19.18
N ARG A 194 6.40 -8.77 -19.43
CA ARG A 194 7.23 -7.94 -18.57
C ARG A 194 6.32 -7.18 -17.59
N ALA A 195 6.81 -6.97 -16.36
CA ALA A 195 6.11 -6.15 -15.38
C ALA A 195 7.08 -5.22 -14.65
N ALA A 196 6.61 -4.02 -14.31
CA ALA A 196 7.40 -3.04 -13.61
C ALA A 196 6.62 -2.34 -12.50
N LEU A 197 7.33 -2.01 -11.42
CA LEU A 197 6.94 -1.08 -10.35
C LEU A 197 7.84 0.16 -10.42
N CYS A 198 7.25 1.34 -10.25
CA CYS A 198 8.00 2.57 -10.03
C CYS A 198 7.50 3.23 -8.74
N PHE A 199 8.42 3.53 -7.81
CA PHE A 199 8.11 4.26 -6.58
C PHE A 199 8.34 5.75 -6.81
N GLY A 200 7.27 6.55 -6.88
CA GLY A 200 7.36 8.00 -6.94
C GLY A 200 7.87 8.60 -5.62
N ARG A 201 8.23 9.88 -5.65
CA ARG A 201 8.67 10.59 -4.44
C ARG A 201 7.58 10.61 -3.38
N PRO A 202 7.91 10.36 -2.10
CA PRO A 202 6.95 10.42 -1.01
C PRO A 202 6.30 11.79 -0.88
N LEU A 203 5.00 11.83 -0.74
CA LEU A 203 4.20 13.04 -0.48
C LEU A 203 3.78 13.07 0.99
N ARG A 204 3.49 14.26 1.51
CA ARG A 204 2.93 14.47 2.84
C ARG A 204 1.59 15.17 2.74
N ALA A 205 0.57 14.63 3.41
CA ALA A 205 -0.72 15.28 3.46
C ALA A 205 -0.72 16.37 4.52
N GLU A 206 -1.04 17.60 4.12
CA GLU A 206 -1.07 18.76 4.99
C GLU A 206 -2.45 19.44 4.97
N GLY A 207 -2.77 20.16 6.02
CA GLY A 207 -4.04 20.86 6.17
C GLY A 207 -5.15 20.00 6.77
N GLN A 208 -6.39 20.50 6.67
CA GLN A 208 -7.57 19.87 7.24
C GLN A 208 -8.81 20.08 6.38
N GLY A 209 -9.77 19.19 6.55
CA GLY A 209 -11.08 19.31 5.90
C GLY A 209 -11.13 18.82 4.46
N ARG A 210 -12.22 19.20 3.78
CA ARG A 210 -12.53 18.67 2.44
C ARG A 210 -11.59 19.21 1.36
N GLN A 211 -11.23 20.49 1.44
CA GLN A 211 -10.38 21.11 0.43
C GLN A 211 -8.98 20.51 0.45
N ALA A 212 -8.36 20.38 1.62
CA ALA A 212 -7.05 19.74 1.76
C ALA A 212 -7.06 18.29 1.21
N ALA A 213 -8.14 17.53 1.43
CA ALA A 213 -8.27 16.19 0.87
C ALA A 213 -8.40 16.19 -0.67
N LEU A 214 -9.04 17.18 -1.26
CA LEU A 214 -9.14 17.33 -2.71
C LEU A 214 -7.78 17.71 -3.33
N ASP A 215 -7.11 18.70 -2.74
CA ASP A 215 -5.82 19.18 -3.21
C ASP A 215 -4.76 18.08 -3.14
N PHE A 216 -4.68 17.39 -2.00
CA PHE A 216 -3.78 16.24 -1.84
C PHE A 216 -4.12 15.09 -2.80
N SER A 217 -5.42 14.82 -3.05
CA SER A 217 -5.81 13.79 -4.02
C SER A 217 -5.37 14.15 -5.45
N ALA A 218 -5.42 15.42 -5.83
CA ALA A 218 -4.98 15.89 -7.14
C ALA A 218 -3.45 15.75 -7.29
N GLU A 219 -2.70 16.18 -6.27
CA GLU A 219 -1.24 16.03 -6.23
C GLU A 219 -0.83 14.55 -6.31
N LEU A 220 -1.47 13.70 -5.52
CA LEU A 220 -1.22 12.26 -5.51
C LEU A 220 -1.53 11.61 -6.86
N ALA A 221 -2.64 12.00 -7.52
CA ALA A 221 -3.00 11.50 -8.84
C ALA A 221 -1.92 11.82 -9.88
N ALA A 222 -1.44 13.05 -9.92
CA ALA A 222 -0.37 13.46 -10.82
C ALA A 222 0.94 12.68 -10.56
N ALA A 223 1.29 12.47 -9.30
CA ALA A 223 2.47 11.69 -8.92
C ALA A 223 2.33 10.21 -9.28
N MET A 224 1.14 9.62 -9.12
CA MET A 224 0.84 8.25 -9.54
C MET A 224 0.89 8.11 -11.06
N GLU A 225 0.37 9.09 -11.82
CA GLU A 225 0.46 9.10 -13.28
C GLU A 225 1.91 9.13 -13.75
N SER A 226 2.74 9.97 -13.15
CA SER A 226 4.17 10.04 -13.45
C SER A 226 4.88 8.71 -13.18
N ALA A 227 4.62 8.09 -12.03
CA ALA A 227 5.18 6.79 -11.69
C ALA A 227 4.68 5.66 -12.62
N GLU A 228 3.40 5.68 -13.01
CA GLU A 228 2.85 4.72 -13.98
C GLU A 228 3.50 4.90 -15.36
N GLN A 229 3.72 6.14 -15.82
CA GLN A 229 4.39 6.41 -17.09
C GLN A 229 5.82 5.85 -17.10
N ALA A 230 6.57 6.02 -16.02
CA ALA A 230 7.91 5.45 -15.88
C ALA A 230 7.87 3.91 -15.92
N ALA A 231 6.95 3.28 -15.19
CA ALA A 231 6.78 1.84 -15.23
C ALA A 231 6.36 1.32 -16.61
N ARG A 232 5.49 2.05 -17.32
CA ARG A 232 5.06 1.71 -18.70
C ARG A 232 6.20 1.81 -19.71
N ALA A 233 7.04 2.84 -19.60
CA ALA A 233 8.22 2.97 -20.46
C ALA A 233 9.15 1.78 -20.28
N GLU A 234 9.34 1.31 -19.04
CA GLU A 234 10.21 0.16 -18.72
C GLU A 234 9.70 -1.15 -19.34
N VAL A 235 8.39 -1.37 -19.37
CA VAL A 235 7.83 -2.58 -20.01
C VAL A 235 7.62 -2.44 -21.52
N GLY A 236 8.03 -1.31 -22.12
CA GLY A 236 7.90 -1.06 -23.56
C GLY A 236 6.48 -0.67 -24.01
N ARG A 237 5.65 -0.13 -23.10
CA ARG A 237 4.28 0.33 -23.40
C ARG A 237 4.05 1.76 -22.94
N PRO A 238 4.76 2.77 -23.49
CA PRO A 238 4.53 4.17 -23.13
C PRO A 238 3.11 4.63 -23.50
N ILE A 239 2.59 5.64 -22.80
CA ILE A 239 1.29 6.23 -23.11
C ILE A 239 1.39 6.96 -24.45
N GLY A 240 0.45 6.71 -25.36
CA GLY A 240 0.43 7.31 -26.70
C GLY A 240 1.11 6.49 -27.79
N SER A 241 1.57 5.28 -27.50
CA SER A 241 1.90 4.31 -28.54
C SER A 241 0.62 3.70 -29.10
N PRO A 242 0.43 3.68 -30.45
CA PRO A 242 -0.76 3.11 -31.08
C PRO A 242 -0.89 1.61 -30.84
#